data_570c79e3a795e887c731e4fa69d1af46
#
_entry.id   570c79e3a795e887c731e4fa69d1af46
#
_cell.length_a   1.000
_cell.length_b   1.000
_cell.length_c   1.000
_cell.angle_alpha   90.00
_cell.angle_beta   90.00
_cell.angle_gamma   90.00
#
_symmetry.space_group_name_H-M   'P 1'
#
loop_
_entity.id
_entity.type
_entity.pdbx_description
1 polymer ?
#
loop_
_entity_poly.entity_id
_entity_poly.type
_entity_poly.pdbx_seq_one_letter_code
_entity_poly.pdbx_strand_id
1 'polypeptide(L)'
;LIEGELKPGSKVVVVEDLISTGSSSLKAVEAIRRDSSEVIGMVANFTYGFPVATENFKKADVKLITLTDYDAVLKEALRIEYIAESDLDTLQEWRKSPADWK
;
A
#
# COMPACT_ATOMS: atom_id res chain seq x y z
N LEU A 1 -20.01 -1.18 -5.62
CA LEU A 1 -18.86 -1.51 -4.80
C LEU A 1 -18.76 -0.72 -3.49
N ILE A 2 -19.65 0.26 -3.30
CA ILE A 2 -19.71 0.99 -2.03
C ILE A 2 -20.85 0.41 -1.21
N GLU A 3 -20.54 -0.10 -0.04
CA GLU A 3 -21.52 -0.54 0.94
C GLU A 3 -21.63 0.54 2.02
N GLY A 4 -22.86 0.86 2.42
CA GLY A 4 -23.13 1.92 3.37
C GLY A 4 -23.49 3.23 2.69
N GLU A 5 -23.52 4.30 3.47
CA GLU A 5 -23.87 5.62 2.97
C GLU A 5 -22.67 6.49 2.71
N LEU A 6 -22.59 7.04 1.50
CA LEU A 6 -21.60 8.04 1.15
C LEU A 6 -22.30 9.21 0.48
N LYS A 7 -22.36 10.34 1.17
CA LYS A 7 -23.02 11.53 0.64
C LYS A 7 -22.15 12.20 -0.41
N PRO A 8 -22.70 12.59 -1.58
CA PRO A 8 -21.93 13.36 -2.57
C PRO A 8 -21.31 14.60 -1.95
N GLY A 9 -20.08 14.92 -2.37
CA GLY A 9 -19.33 16.06 -1.83
C GLY A 9 -18.60 15.78 -0.52
N SER A 10 -18.61 14.54 -0.04
CA SER A 10 -17.87 14.17 1.17
C SER A 10 -16.37 14.20 0.94
N LYS A 11 -15.63 14.48 1.99
CA LYS A 11 -14.17 14.32 2.02
C LYS A 11 -13.86 12.98 2.68
N VAL A 12 -13.11 12.14 1.97
CA VAL A 12 -12.94 10.73 2.36
C VAL A 12 -11.45 10.41 2.52
N VAL A 13 -11.12 9.71 3.60
CA VAL A 13 -9.83 9.05 3.76
C VAL A 13 -10.07 7.55 3.63
N VAL A 14 -9.29 6.91 2.78
CA VAL A 14 -9.35 5.45 2.61
C VAL A 14 -8.40 4.80 3.60
N VAL A 15 -8.87 3.80 4.31
CA VAL A 15 -8.08 3.05 5.29
C VAL A 15 -7.89 1.63 4.78
N GLU A 16 -6.63 1.21 4.68
CA GLU A 16 -6.25 -0.11 4.20
C GLU A 16 -5.36 -0.82 5.22
N ASP A 17 -5.29 -2.14 5.16
CA ASP A 17 -4.34 -2.89 5.98
C ASP A 17 -3.00 -3.05 5.28
N LEU A 18 -2.99 -3.37 3.99
CA LEU A 18 -1.77 -3.72 3.26
C LEU A 18 -1.79 -3.20 1.83
N ILE A 19 -0.68 -2.61 1.41
CA ILE A 19 -0.49 -2.14 0.04
C ILE A 19 0.58 -3.02 -0.64
N SER A 20 0.19 -3.73 -1.71
CA SER A 20 1.13 -4.41 -2.60
C SER A 20 1.35 -3.56 -3.85
N THR A 21 0.56 -3.76 -4.91
CA THR A 21 0.59 -2.90 -6.10
C THR A 21 -0.27 -1.67 -5.96
N GLY A 22 -1.23 -1.70 -5.04
CA GLY A 22 -2.19 -0.63 -4.83
C GLY A 22 -3.42 -0.71 -5.75
N SER A 23 -3.50 -1.71 -6.61
CA SER A 23 -4.59 -1.81 -7.59
C SER A 23 -5.97 -1.86 -6.97
N SER A 24 -6.17 -2.72 -5.97
CA SER A 24 -7.47 -2.86 -5.29
C SER A 24 -7.87 -1.58 -4.58
N SER A 25 -6.93 -0.98 -3.86
CA SER A 25 -7.16 0.25 -3.10
C SER A 25 -7.50 1.40 -4.02
N LEU A 26 -6.82 1.51 -5.16
CA LEU A 26 -7.06 2.58 -6.13
C LEU A 26 -8.38 2.40 -6.87
N LYS A 27 -8.86 1.17 -7.04
CA LYS A 27 -10.22 0.93 -7.55
C LYS A 27 -11.28 1.48 -6.59
N ALA A 28 -11.05 1.34 -5.30
CA ALA A 28 -11.94 1.94 -4.29
C ALA A 28 -11.92 3.47 -4.40
N VAL A 29 -10.75 4.07 -4.60
CA VAL A 29 -10.61 5.51 -4.81
C VAL A 29 -11.41 5.96 -6.04
N GLU A 30 -11.31 5.23 -7.14
CA GLU A 30 -12.07 5.55 -8.35
C GLU A 30 -13.58 5.49 -8.12
N ALA A 31 -14.05 4.47 -7.39
CA ALA A 31 -15.47 4.33 -7.07
C ALA A 31 -15.96 5.50 -6.23
N ILE A 32 -15.18 5.94 -5.25
CA ILE A 32 -15.53 7.08 -4.40
C ILE A 32 -15.58 8.38 -5.21
N ARG A 33 -14.62 8.58 -6.08
CA ARG A 33 -14.55 9.76 -6.95
C ARG A 33 -15.70 9.80 -7.95
N ARG A 34 -16.09 8.65 -8.49
CA ARG A 34 -17.26 8.55 -9.37
C ARG A 34 -18.55 8.90 -8.66
N ASP A 35 -18.59 8.68 -7.36
CA ASP A 35 -19.77 9.01 -6.54
C ASP A 35 -19.74 10.46 -6.06
N SER A 36 -18.95 11.30 -6.69
CA SER A 36 -18.84 12.74 -6.48
C SER A 36 -18.28 13.13 -5.10
N SER A 37 -17.50 12.27 -4.49
CA SER A 37 -16.78 12.56 -3.24
C SER A 37 -15.31 12.82 -3.50
N GLU A 38 -14.68 13.54 -2.60
CA GLU A 38 -13.25 13.85 -2.67
C GLU A 38 -12.45 12.86 -1.84
N VAL A 39 -11.42 12.26 -2.42
CA VAL A 39 -10.48 11.42 -1.68
C VAL A 39 -9.29 12.29 -1.28
N ILE A 40 -9.15 12.58 0.00
CA ILE A 40 -8.07 13.43 0.50
C ILE A 40 -6.78 12.65 0.76
N GLY A 41 -6.84 11.34 0.88
CA GLY A 41 -5.66 10.51 1.04
C GLY A 41 -6.00 9.08 1.41
N MET A 42 -4.96 8.30 1.58
CA MET A 42 -5.06 6.91 1.99
C MET A 42 -4.06 6.63 3.11
N VAL A 43 -4.50 5.89 4.12
CA VAL A 43 -3.66 5.44 5.24
C VAL A 43 -3.68 3.91 5.23
N ALA A 44 -2.51 3.30 5.34
CA ALA A 44 -2.39 1.85 5.42
C ALA A 44 -1.46 1.46 6.57
N ASN A 45 -1.64 0.26 7.09
CA ASN A 45 -0.73 -0.25 8.12
C ASN A 45 0.63 -0.56 7.55
N PHE A 46 0.67 -1.17 6.37
CA PHE A 46 1.89 -1.72 5.79
C PHE A 46 1.94 -1.56 4.27
N THR A 47 3.14 -1.33 3.74
CA THR A 47 3.41 -1.39 2.30
C THR A 47 4.68 -2.19 2.03
N TYR A 48 4.69 -2.96 0.95
CA TYR A 48 5.91 -3.61 0.46
C TYR A 48 6.88 -2.60 -0.17
N GLY A 49 6.41 -1.42 -0.52
CA GLY A 49 7.22 -0.39 -1.15
C GLY A 49 7.61 -0.70 -2.59
N PHE A 50 6.76 -1.42 -3.31
CA PHE A 50 7.03 -1.72 -4.72
C PHE A 50 7.02 -0.44 -5.56
N PRO A 51 7.97 -0.28 -6.49
CA PRO A 51 7.97 0.89 -7.39
C PRO A 51 6.67 1.07 -8.16
N VAL A 52 6.02 -0.03 -8.57
CA VAL A 52 4.75 0.02 -9.29
C VAL A 52 3.65 0.67 -8.44
N ALA A 53 3.64 0.41 -7.14
CA ALA A 53 2.68 1.03 -6.24
C ALA A 53 2.89 2.54 -6.16
N THR A 54 4.13 2.97 -5.99
CA THR A 54 4.49 4.39 -5.95
C THR A 54 4.00 5.11 -7.21
N GLU A 55 4.24 4.53 -8.38
CA GLU A 55 3.78 5.10 -9.64
C GLU A 55 2.26 5.14 -9.75
N ASN A 56 1.59 4.06 -9.35
CA ASN A 56 0.13 3.98 -9.42
C ASN A 56 -0.53 5.04 -8.55
N PHE A 57 -0.05 5.25 -7.33
CA PHE A 57 -0.58 6.29 -6.45
C PHE A 57 -0.31 7.70 -6.98
N LYS A 58 0.85 7.90 -7.57
CA LYS A 58 1.21 9.18 -8.19
C LYS A 58 0.29 9.48 -9.38
N LYS A 59 0.05 8.52 -10.25
CA LYS A 59 -0.84 8.67 -11.41
C LYS A 59 -2.28 8.94 -10.99
N ALA A 60 -2.72 8.32 -9.91
CA ALA A 60 -4.07 8.51 -9.38
C ALA A 60 -4.22 9.78 -8.55
N ASP A 61 -3.13 10.49 -8.30
CA ASP A 61 -3.10 11.67 -7.45
C ASP A 61 -3.67 11.39 -6.05
N VAL A 62 -3.16 10.33 -5.42
CA VAL A 62 -3.53 9.91 -4.07
C VAL A 62 -2.31 9.91 -3.18
N LYS A 63 -2.38 10.66 -2.09
CA LYS A 63 -1.33 10.66 -1.07
C LYS A 63 -1.50 9.42 -0.18
N LEU A 64 -0.45 8.60 -0.10
CA LEU A 64 -0.42 7.41 0.74
C LEU A 64 0.48 7.65 1.94
N ILE A 65 -0.04 7.35 3.12
CA ILE A 65 0.72 7.35 4.36
C ILE A 65 0.63 5.97 4.96
N THR A 66 1.77 5.37 5.33
CA THR A 66 1.80 4.04 5.93
C THR A 66 2.44 4.09 7.30
N LEU A 67 2.03 3.18 8.18
CA LEU A 67 2.60 3.08 9.53
C LEU A 67 3.94 2.38 9.51
N THR A 68 4.11 1.40 8.62
CA THR A 68 5.38 0.69 8.46
C THR A 68 5.52 0.20 7.01
N ASP A 69 6.69 -0.33 6.69
CA ASP A 69 7.01 -0.85 5.37
C ASP A 69 7.85 -2.11 5.45
N TYR A 70 8.12 -2.71 4.29
CA TYR A 70 8.88 -3.95 4.17
C TYR A 70 10.29 -3.83 4.77
N ASP A 71 10.99 -2.74 4.49
CA ASP A 71 12.35 -2.53 5.00
C ASP A 71 12.37 -2.44 6.52
N ALA A 72 11.42 -1.72 7.11
CA ALA A 72 11.30 -1.60 8.56
C ALA A 72 11.01 -2.95 9.21
N VAL A 73 10.13 -3.75 8.61
CA VAL A 73 9.79 -5.09 9.09
C VAL A 73 11.00 -6.01 9.03
N LEU A 74 11.75 -6.00 7.94
CA LEU A 74 12.97 -6.80 7.82
C LEU A 74 14.02 -6.41 8.86
N LYS A 75 14.21 -5.13 9.06
CA LYS A 75 15.17 -4.60 10.04
C LYS A 75 14.82 -5.08 11.44
N GLU A 76 13.55 -4.99 11.83
CA GLU A 76 13.09 -5.43 13.13
C GLU A 76 13.16 -6.95 13.29
N ALA A 77 12.79 -7.70 12.25
CA ALA A 77 12.87 -9.16 12.24
C ALA A 77 14.33 -9.64 12.43
N LEU A 78 15.28 -8.93 11.83
CA LEU A 78 16.70 -9.21 12.00
C LEU A 78 17.15 -8.90 13.43
N ARG A 79 16.72 -7.77 13.98
CA ARG A 79 17.07 -7.34 15.34
C ARG A 79 16.63 -8.34 16.40
N ILE A 80 15.42 -8.90 16.24
CA ILE A 80 14.88 -9.89 17.20
C ILE A 80 15.22 -11.33 16.83
N GLU A 81 16.10 -11.50 15.85
CA GLU A 81 16.58 -12.81 15.37
C GLU A 81 15.48 -13.73 14.82
N TYR A 82 14.38 -13.15 14.35
CA TYR A 82 13.33 -13.89 13.65
C TYR A 82 13.80 -14.37 12.28
N ILE A 83 14.69 -13.58 11.66
CA ILE A 83 15.40 -13.95 10.42
C ILE A 83 16.91 -13.81 10.64
N ALA A 84 17.69 -14.52 9.84
CA ALA A 84 19.14 -14.41 9.82
C ALA A 84 19.60 -13.41 8.75
N GLU A 85 20.84 -12.93 8.84
CA GLU A 85 21.41 -12.03 7.82
C GLU A 85 21.39 -12.64 6.42
N SER A 86 21.61 -13.96 6.32
CA SER A 86 21.53 -14.67 5.04
C SER A 86 20.13 -14.63 4.43
N ASP A 87 19.10 -14.57 5.25
CA ASP A 87 17.73 -14.45 4.77
C ASP A 87 17.41 -13.04 4.27
N LEU A 88 18.07 -12.04 4.85
CA LEU A 88 17.85 -10.63 4.51
C LEU A 88 18.11 -10.38 3.02
N ASP A 89 19.22 -10.86 2.49
CA ASP A 89 19.55 -10.70 1.08
C ASP A 89 18.51 -11.34 0.17
N THR A 90 18.04 -12.53 0.53
CA THR A 90 17.01 -13.26 -0.21
C THR A 90 15.69 -12.48 -0.22
N LEU A 91 15.29 -11.96 0.93
CA LEU A 91 14.04 -11.23 1.07
C LEU A 91 14.07 -9.89 0.34
N GLN A 92 15.19 -9.20 0.37
CA GLN A 92 15.36 -7.96 -0.38
C GLN A 92 15.37 -8.20 -1.88
N GLU A 93 15.98 -9.29 -2.32
CA GLU A 93 15.99 -9.70 -3.72
C GLU A 93 14.58 -10.01 -4.22
N TRP A 94 13.79 -10.71 -3.40
CA TRP A 94 12.38 -10.98 -3.70
C TRP A 94 11.60 -9.69 -3.94
N ARG A 95 11.79 -8.70 -3.09
CA ARG A 95 11.03 -7.45 -3.19
C ARG A 95 11.30 -6.69 -4.49
N LYS A 96 12.47 -6.84 -5.06
CA LYS A 96 12.82 -6.16 -6.32
C LYS A 96 11.95 -6.60 -7.48
N SER A 97 11.59 -7.87 -7.52
CA SER A 97 10.78 -8.42 -8.62
C SER A 97 10.03 -9.67 -8.17
N PRO A 98 8.97 -9.51 -7.34
CA PRO A 98 8.24 -10.67 -6.81
C PRO A 98 7.59 -11.53 -7.89
N ALA A 99 7.15 -10.92 -8.98
CA ALA A 99 6.51 -11.63 -10.08
C ALA A 99 7.45 -12.62 -10.78
N ASP A 100 8.76 -12.37 -10.71
CA ASP A 100 9.78 -13.21 -11.35
C ASP A 100 10.41 -14.21 -10.39
N TRP A 101 9.95 -14.26 -9.15
CA TRP A 101 10.50 -15.16 -8.15
C TRP A 101 10.15 -16.61 -8.43
N LYS A 102 11.14 -17.47 -8.35
CA LYS A 102 10.98 -18.90 -8.58
C LYS A 102 11.41 -19.72 -7.37
#